data_65cc76a039e0b862a436f9a73b7b8d68
#
_entry.id   65cc76a039e0b862a436f9a73b7b8d68
#
_cell.length_a   1.000
_cell.length_b   1.000
_cell.length_c   1.000
_cell.angle_alpha   90.00
_cell.angle_beta   90.00
_cell.angle_gamma   90.00
#
_symmetry.space_group_name_H-M   'P 1'
#
loop_
_entity.id
_entity.type
_entity.pdbx_description
1 polymer ?
#
loop_
_entity_poly.entity_id
_entity_poly.type
_entity_poly.pdbx_seq_one_letter_code
_entity_poly.pdbx_strand_id
1 'polypeptide(L)'
;MFEISSIPIDAILTFGSKMLVFLVGLAALIFVHELGHFLAARRCGVVVEKFSIGFGKKIFGTTSGGTEFIVAAIPLGGYVKMKGKELDEETNEEGSFSAASPQDRLFIAFAGPLFNILFALAIYVFVYLVGVPVLGTVVGNVKESSPASVAGLQTGDQIIAINGKPIRFWDELQKQVYHSPGKELDF
;
A
#
# COMPACT_ATOMS: atom_id res chain seq x y z
N MET A 1 3.62 28.83 -24.03
CA MET A 1 4.47 29.17 -22.88
C MET A 1 3.57 29.04 -21.68
N PHE A 2 3.69 27.94 -20.89
CA PHE A 2 2.87 27.75 -19.68
C PHE A 2 3.39 28.71 -18.62
N GLU A 3 2.55 29.65 -18.15
CA GLU A 3 2.87 30.56 -17.04
C GLU A 3 2.87 29.76 -15.73
N ILE A 4 4.05 29.47 -15.22
CA ILE A 4 4.28 28.81 -13.93
C ILE A 4 3.72 29.64 -12.75
N SER A 5 3.48 30.96 -12.97
CA SER A 5 2.94 31.90 -11.97
C SER A 5 1.46 31.70 -11.61
N SER A 6 0.74 30.81 -12.30
CA SER A 6 -0.71 30.60 -12.09
C SER A 6 -1.07 29.36 -11.26
N ILE A 7 -0.10 28.58 -10.77
CA ILE A 7 -0.39 27.38 -9.96
C ILE A 7 -0.69 27.84 -8.53
N PRO A 8 -1.90 27.56 -7.99
CA PRO A 8 -2.26 27.92 -6.62
C PRO A 8 -1.32 27.23 -5.62
N ILE A 9 -0.85 27.96 -4.61
CA ILE A 9 0.02 27.42 -3.57
C ILE A 9 -0.59 26.18 -2.90
N ASP A 10 -1.91 26.20 -2.69
CA ASP A 10 -2.65 25.07 -2.11
C ASP A 10 -2.57 23.80 -2.97
N ALA A 11 -2.54 23.93 -4.29
CA ALA A 11 -2.36 22.79 -5.18
C ALA A 11 -0.95 22.21 -5.07
N ILE A 12 0.07 23.05 -4.92
CA ILE A 12 1.46 22.61 -4.72
C ILE A 12 1.60 21.89 -3.39
N LEU A 13 1.05 22.45 -2.31
CA LEU A 13 1.10 21.84 -0.97
C LEU A 13 0.34 20.51 -0.93
N THR A 14 -0.85 20.45 -1.56
CA THR A 14 -1.64 19.23 -1.67
C THR A 14 -0.91 18.16 -2.49
N PHE A 15 -0.28 18.53 -3.59
CA PHE A 15 0.53 17.59 -4.39
C PHE A 15 1.75 17.11 -3.59
N GLY A 16 2.45 18.00 -2.92
CA GLY A 16 3.61 17.69 -2.08
C GLY A 16 3.28 16.70 -0.96
N SER A 17 2.16 16.92 -0.26
CA SER A 17 1.72 16.01 0.82
C SER A 17 1.34 14.63 0.30
N LYS A 18 0.63 14.55 -0.82
CA LYS A 18 0.28 13.26 -1.46
C LYS A 18 1.52 12.52 -1.94
N MET A 19 2.49 13.25 -2.51
CA MET A 19 3.76 12.66 -2.95
C MET A 19 4.57 12.13 -1.76
N LEU A 20 4.60 12.87 -0.65
CA LEU A 20 5.27 12.40 0.57
C LEU A 20 4.64 11.11 1.11
N VAL A 21 3.32 11.05 1.22
CA VAL A 21 2.60 9.83 1.65
C VAL A 21 2.90 8.66 0.71
N PHE A 22 2.89 8.90 -0.60
CA PHE A 22 3.26 7.88 -1.60
C PHE A 22 4.69 7.36 -1.40
N LEU A 23 5.67 8.26 -1.23
CA LEU A 23 7.07 7.90 -1.03
C LEU A 23 7.30 7.11 0.27
N VAL A 24 6.62 7.50 1.35
CA VAL A 24 6.68 6.77 2.63
C VAL A 24 6.09 5.37 2.48
N GLY A 25 4.93 5.24 1.83
CA GLY A 25 4.30 3.94 1.56
C GLY A 25 5.18 3.04 0.68
N LEU A 26 5.76 3.61 -0.38
CA LEU A 26 6.68 2.91 -1.27
C LEU A 26 7.93 2.43 -0.51
N ALA A 27 8.54 3.30 0.29
CA ALA A 27 9.71 2.95 1.10
C ALA A 27 9.40 1.83 2.10
N ALA A 28 8.22 1.83 2.72
CA ALA A 28 7.78 0.76 3.62
C ALA A 28 7.63 -0.58 2.88
N LEU A 29 7.01 -0.58 1.69
CA LEU A 29 6.86 -1.78 0.86
C LEU A 29 8.22 -2.35 0.44
N ILE A 30 9.15 -1.48 0.02
CA ILE A 30 10.51 -1.88 -0.37
C ILE A 30 11.25 -2.45 0.84
N PHE A 31 11.20 -1.77 1.98
CA PHE A 31 11.82 -2.27 3.21
C PHE A 31 11.34 -3.67 3.58
N VAL A 32 10.03 -3.90 3.57
CA VAL A 32 9.44 -5.21 3.89
C VAL A 32 9.83 -6.28 2.88
N HIS A 33 9.88 -5.93 1.59
CA HIS A 33 10.34 -6.80 0.52
C HIS A 33 11.79 -7.26 0.74
N GLU A 34 12.69 -6.30 0.94
CA GLU A 34 14.11 -6.60 1.18
C GLU A 34 14.32 -7.35 2.50
N LEU A 35 13.51 -7.04 3.53
CA LEU A 35 13.51 -7.76 4.80
C LEU A 35 13.16 -9.24 4.60
N GLY A 36 12.22 -9.55 3.72
CA GLY A 36 11.88 -10.93 3.36
C GLY A 36 13.09 -11.68 2.80
N HIS A 37 13.77 -11.11 1.82
CA HIS A 37 15.00 -11.69 1.26
C HIS A 37 16.11 -11.85 2.30
N PHE A 38 16.29 -10.84 3.14
CA PHE A 38 17.31 -10.85 4.20
C PHE A 38 17.07 -11.98 5.20
N LEU A 39 15.85 -12.11 5.71
CA LEU A 39 15.52 -13.14 6.71
C LEU A 39 15.60 -14.54 6.12
N ALA A 40 15.13 -14.73 4.88
CA ALA A 40 15.22 -16.01 4.19
C ALA A 40 16.67 -16.40 3.92
N ALA A 41 17.52 -15.48 3.43
CA ALA A 41 18.93 -15.73 3.20
C ALA A 41 19.64 -16.18 4.48
N ARG A 42 19.43 -15.45 5.58
CA ARG A 42 20.03 -15.82 6.87
C ARG A 42 19.54 -17.17 7.39
N ARG A 43 18.25 -17.51 7.17
CA ARG A 43 17.73 -18.81 7.58
C ARG A 43 18.31 -19.97 6.78
N CYS A 44 18.63 -19.72 5.51
CA CYS A 44 19.29 -20.70 4.62
C CYS A 44 20.82 -20.73 4.78
N GLY A 45 21.38 -20.00 5.74
CA GLY A 45 22.83 -19.97 5.97
C GLY A 45 23.61 -19.11 4.96
N VAL A 46 22.91 -18.34 4.12
CA VAL A 46 23.55 -17.44 3.15
C VAL A 46 23.98 -16.15 3.87
N VAL A 47 25.24 -15.77 3.68
CA VAL A 47 25.80 -14.57 4.26
C VAL A 47 25.27 -13.35 3.53
N VAL A 48 24.67 -12.43 4.29
CA VAL A 48 24.23 -11.13 3.80
C VAL A 48 25.28 -10.09 4.15
N GLU A 49 25.95 -9.54 3.16
CA GLU A 49 26.98 -8.52 3.32
C GLU A 49 26.39 -7.13 3.57
N LYS A 50 25.36 -6.77 2.78
CA LYS A 50 24.70 -5.44 2.89
C LYS A 50 23.20 -5.57 2.81
N PHE A 51 22.54 -4.74 3.61
CA PHE A 51 21.10 -4.49 3.56
C PHE A 51 20.90 -2.98 3.40
N SER A 52 20.43 -2.54 2.25
CA SER A 52 20.27 -1.11 1.95
C SER A 52 18.83 -0.74 1.70
N ILE A 53 18.39 0.36 2.36
CA ILE A 53 17.17 1.09 2.01
C ILE A 53 17.59 2.28 1.18
N GLY A 54 17.20 2.29 -0.09
CA GLY A 54 17.60 3.30 -1.05
C GLY A 54 18.86 2.94 -1.83
N PHE A 55 19.15 3.80 -2.80
CA PHE A 55 20.32 3.73 -3.68
C PHE A 55 21.22 4.96 -3.53
N GLY A 56 22.43 4.86 -4.06
CA GLY A 56 23.39 5.97 -4.14
C GLY A 56 24.22 6.15 -2.87
N LYS A 57 24.51 7.41 -2.52
CA LYS A 57 25.40 7.74 -1.41
C LYS A 57 24.81 7.33 -0.06
N LYS A 58 25.60 6.60 0.74
CA LYS A 58 25.27 6.27 2.13
C LYS A 58 25.12 7.56 2.96
N ILE A 59 23.95 7.75 3.59
CA ILE A 59 23.69 8.82 4.55
C ILE A 59 24.00 8.33 5.95
N PHE A 60 23.45 7.16 6.29
CA PHE A 60 23.60 6.52 7.59
C PHE A 60 23.83 5.02 7.41
N GLY A 61 24.52 4.38 8.35
CA GLY A 61 24.65 2.94 8.36
C GLY A 61 25.42 2.44 9.57
N THR A 62 25.11 1.19 9.92
CA THR A 62 25.74 0.47 11.02
C THR A 62 26.02 -0.96 10.61
N THR A 63 27.00 -1.60 11.23
CA THR A 63 27.30 -3.02 10.99
C THR A 63 26.86 -3.83 12.21
N SER A 64 26.07 -4.86 11.99
CA SER A 64 25.60 -5.76 13.03
C SER A 64 25.49 -7.17 12.49
N GLY A 65 25.98 -8.17 13.27
CA GLY A 65 25.90 -9.58 12.89
C GLY A 65 26.52 -9.92 11.54
N GLY A 66 27.57 -9.20 11.13
CA GLY A 66 28.27 -9.40 9.84
C GLY A 66 27.59 -8.71 8.64
N THR A 67 26.47 -8.04 8.82
CA THR A 67 25.76 -7.31 7.77
C THR A 67 25.90 -5.81 7.96
N GLU A 68 26.24 -5.07 6.91
CA GLU A 68 26.20 -3.62 6.86
C GLU A 68 24.78 -3.15 6.52
N PHE A 69 24.11 -2.49 7.46
CA PHE A 69 22.81 -1.86 7.24
C PHE A 69 23.01 -0.42 6.79
N ILE A 70 22.38 -0.05 5.68
CA ILE A 70 22.59 1.26 5.02
C ILE A 70 21.24 1.94 4.77
N VAL A 71 21.20 3.25 5.04
CA VAL A 71 20.18 4.17 4.52
C VAL A 71 20.87 5.07 3.51
N ALA A 72 20.41 5.03 2.27
CA ALA A 72 20.99 5.75 1.16
C ALA A 72 20.14 6.96 0.73
N ALA A 73 20.73 7.84 -0.08
CA ALA A 73 20.16 9.16 -0.38
C ALA A 73 18.91 9.12 -1.27
N ILE A 74 18.74 8.09 -2.07
CA ILE A 74 17.62 7.99 -3.03
C ILE A 74 16.65 6.91 -2.53
N PRO A 75 15.49 7.27 -1.92
CA PRO A 75 14.59 6.31 -1.28
C PRO A 75 13.67 5.57 -2.27
N LEU A 76 14.11 5.39 -3.52
CA LEU A 76 13.33 4.76 -4.60
C LEU A 76 13.77 3.31 -4.84
N GLY A 77 14.03 2.56 -3.77
CA GLY A 77 14.46 1.17 -3.89
C GLY A 77 15.18 0.68 -2.65
N GLY A 78 15.77 -0.49 -2.77
CA GLY A 78 16.61 -1.12 -1.78
C GLY A 78 17.33 -2.30 -2.39
N TYR A 79 18.21 -2.94 -1.64
CA TYR A 79 18.83 -4.18 -2.05
C TYR A 79 19.40 -4.96 -0.87
N VAL A 80 19.46 -6.27 -1.06
CA VAL A 80 20.15 -7.20 -0.19
C VAL A 80 21.33 -7.78 -0.96
N LYS A 81 22.55 -7.40 -0.60
CA LYS A 81 23.77 -8.02 -1.18
C LYS A 81 24.09 -9.29 -0.42
N MET A 82 23.98 -10.40 -1.11
CA MET A 82 24.33 -11.75 -0.62
C MET A 82 25.66 -12.16 -1.20
N LYS A 83 26.51 -12.81 -0.41
CA LYS A 83 27.79 -13.34 -0.85
C LYS A 83 27.57 -14.31 -2.03
N GLY A 84 28.36 -14.16 -3.11
CA GLY A 84 28.32 -15.06 -4.27
C GLY A 84 27.02 -15.01 -5.08
N LYS A 85 26.27 -13.93 -5.06
CA LYS A 85 25.06 -13.72 -5.88
C LYS A 85 25.37 -13.05 -7.22
N GLU A 86 26.42 -12.22 -7.29
CA GLU A 86 26.81 -11.52 -8.51
C GLU A 86 27.63 -12.47 -9.42
N LEU A 87 27.46 -12.33 -10.74
CA LEU A 87 28.08 -13.21 -11.73
C LEU A 87 29.61 -13.26 -11.62
N ASP A 88 30.24 -12.17 -11.20
CA ASP A 88 31.68 -12.05 -11.03
C ASP A 88 32.19 -12.61 -9.67
N GLU A 89 31.27 -12.92 -8.76
CA GLU A 89 31.51 -13.41 -7.41
C GLU A 89 31.06 -14.86 -7.20
N GLU A 90 30.75 -15.62 -8.27
CA GLU A 90 30.33 -17.02 -8.13
C GLU A 90 31.41 -17.83 -7.42
N THR A 91 31.19 -18.07 -6.14
CA THR A 91 32.05 -18.88 -5.31
C THR A 91 31.28 -20.08 -4.77
N ASN A 92 31.87 -21.28 -4.82
CA ASN A 92 31.32 -22.45 -4.15
C ASN A 92 31.68 -22.50 -2.65
N GLU A 93 32.02 -21.35 -2.09
CA GLU A 93 32.35 -21.26 -0.67
C GLU A 93 31.11 -21.39 0.19
N GLU A 94 31.27 -21.95 1.37
CA GLU A 94 30.24 -22.05 2.37
C GLU A 94 29.64 -20.67 2.71
N GLY A 95 28.31 -20.61 2.77
CA GLY A 95 27.58 -19.36 3.01
C GLY A 95 27.39 -18.49 1.77
N SER A 96 27.81 -18.89 0.55
CA SER A 96 27.50 -18.19 -0.68
C SER A 96 26.11 -18.57 -1.22
N PHE A 97 25.45 -17.63 -1.89
CA PHE A 97 24.15 -17.86 -2.55
C PHE A 97 24.27 -18.92 -3.67
N SER A 98 25.37 -18.92 -4.41
CA SER A 98 25.65 -19.89 -5.48
C SER A 98 25.82 -21.32 -4.96
N ALA A 99 26.38 -21.52 -3.75
CA ALA A 99 26.50 -22.80 -3.09
C ALA A 99 25.22 -23.29 -2.40
N ALA A 100 24.23 -22.42 -2.22
CA ALA A 100 22.95 -22.79 -1.62
C ALA A 100 22.15 -23.74 -2.52
N SER A 101 21.36 -24.63 -1.91
CA SER A 101 20.52 -25.56 -2.66
C SER A 101 19.54 -24.81 -3.60
N PRO A 102 19.10 -25.41 -4.71
CA PRO A 102 18.10 -24.80 -5.59
C PRO A 102 16.80 -24.44 -4.86
N GLN A 103 16.42 -25.22 -3.85
CA GLN A 103 15.22 -24.97 -3.03
C GLN A 103 15.43 -23.75 -2.15
N ASP A 104 16.60 -23.59 -1.52
CA ASP A 104 16.91 -22.42 -0.70
C ASP A 104 16.96 -21.15 -1.55
N ARG A 105 17.58 -21.22 -2.73
CA ARG A 105 17.61 -20.08 -3.67
C ARG A 105 16.21 -19.66 -4.10
N LEU A 106 15.33 -20.65 -4.38
CA LEU A 106 13.93 -20.40 -4.70
C LEU A 106 13.20 -19.77 -3.52
N PHE A 107 13.37 -20.32 -2.31
CA PHE A 107 12.78 -19.79 -1.09
C PHE A 107 13.19 -18.33 -0.84
N ILE A 108 14.50 -18.04 -0.97
CA ILE A 108 15.01 -16.67 -0.84
C ILE A 108 14.38 -15.75 -1.89
N ALA A 109 14.29 -16.19 -3.15
CA ALA A 109 13.71 -15.39 -4.24
C ALA A 109 12.24 -15.05 -4.00
N PHE A 110 11.46 -15.99 -3.48
CA PHE A 110 10.03 -15.78 -3.22
C PHE A 110 9.74 -15.04 -1.89
N ALA A 111 10.70 -15.00 -0.97
CA ALA A 111 10.51 -14.40 0.35
C ALA A 111 10.17 -12.91 0.29
N GLY A 112 10.77 -12.14 -0.62
CA GLY A 112 10.44 -10.73 -0.81
C GLY A 112 8.96 -10.50 -1.15
N PRO A 113 8.46 -11.03 -2.26
CA PRO A 113 7.04 -10.94 -2.60
C PRO A 113 6.10 -11.48 -1.51
N LEU A 114 6.46 -12.59 -0.88
CA LEU A 114 5.66 -13.18 0.21
C LEU A 114 5.52 -12.22 1.39
N PHE A 115 6.60 -11.56 1.79
CA PHE A 115 6.58 -10.58 2.87
C PHE A 115 5.70 -9.38 2.54
N ASN A 116 5.68 -8.92 1.29
CA ASN A 116 4.75 -7.86 0.86
C ASN A 116 3.29 -8.29 0.96
N ILE A 117 2.96 -9.53 0.61
CA ILE A 117 1.60 -10.07 0.76
C ILE A 117 1.20 -10.14 2.25
N LEU A 118 2.09 -10.64 3.11
CA LEU A 118 1.85 -10.71 4.54
C LEU A 118 1.69 -9.31 5.17
N PHE A 119 2.49 -8.36 4.72
CA PHE A 119 2.41 -6.96 5.16
C PHE A 119 1.09 -6.31 4.72
N ALA A 120 0.68 -6.52 3.47
CA ALA A 120 -0.60 -6.02 2.97
C ALA A 120 -1.77 -6.60 3.78
N LEU A 121 -1.74 -7.91 4.09
CA LEU A 121 -2.74 -8.55 4.92
C LEU A 121 -2.76 -7.97 6.34
N ALA A 122 -1.59 -7.74 6.94
CA ALA A 122 -1.48 -7.15 8.27
C ALA A 122 -2.06 -5.73 8.32
N ILE A 123 -1.74 -4.89 7.30
CA ILE A 123 -2.31 -3.54 7.19
C ILE A 123 -3.83 -3.61 6.98
N TYR A 124 -4.30 -4.52 6.14
CA TYR A 124 -5.72 -4.70 5.90
C TYR A 124 -6.47 -5.04 7.20
N VAL A 125 -5.98 -6.02 7.95
CA VAL A 125 -6.55 -6.37 9.26
C VAL A 125 -6.51 -5.18 10.22
N PHE A 126 -5.39 -4.46 10.29
CA PHE A 126 -5.26 -3.28 11.13
C PHE A 126 -6.29 -2.19 10.77
N VAL A 127 -6.45 -1.88 9.49
CA VAL A 127 -7.43 -0.88 9.02
C VAL A 127 -8.86 -1.27 9.39
N TYR A 128 -9.20 -2.57 9.27
CA TYR A 128 -10.52 -3.05 9.67
C TYR A 128 -10.74 -3.03 11.18
N LEU A 129 -9.71 -3.27 11.97
CA LEU A 129 -9.80 -3.17 13.45
C LEU A 129 -9.96 -1.72 13.93
N VAL A 130 -9.32 -0.76 13.26
CA VAL A 130 -9.44 0.67 13.56
C VAL A 130 -10.81 1.21 13.09
N GLY A 131 -11.36 0.63 12.05
CA GLY A 131 -12.61 1.02 11.41
C GLY A 131 -12.38 1.82 10.12
N VAL A 132 -13.17 1.51 9.12
CA VAL A 132 -13.19 2.23 7.85
C VAL A 132 -14.35 3.22 7.86
N PRO A 133 -14.13 4.52 7.59
CA PRO A 133 -15.22 5.46 7.46
C PRO A 133 -16.10 5.06 6.28
N VAL A 134 -17.38 4.88 6.54
CA VAL A 134 -18.39 4.56 5.53
C VAL A 134 -19.35 5.72 5.36
N LEU A 135 -19.87 5.91 4.15
CA LEU A 135 -20.88 6.92 3.90
C LEU A 135 -22.20 6.51 4.55
N GLY A 136 -22.72 7.38 5.42
CA GLY A 136 -24.06 7.24 5.96
C GLY A 136 -25.14 7.55 4.91
N THR A 137 -26.39 7.42 5.31
CA THR A 137 -27.56 7.60 4.44
C THR A 137 -28.16 9.02 4.53
N VAL A 138 -27.35 9.99 4.98
CA VAL A 138 -27.79 11.40 5.01
C VAL A 138 -27.68 11.98 3.60
N VAL A 139 -28.75 12.56 3.13
CA VAL A 139 -28.84 13.20 1.81
C VAL A 139 -28.05 14.51 1.82
N GLY A 140 -26.95 14.56 1.06
CA GLY A 140 -26.09 15.75 0.98
C GLY A 140 -26.61 16.81 0.02
N ASN A 141 -27.10 16.40 -1.15
CA ASN A 141 -27.67 17.28 -2.15
C ASN A 141 -28.70 16.55 -2.99
N VAL A 142 -29.83 17.20 -3.27
CA VAL A 142 -30.88 16.69 -4.14
C VAL A 142 -30.85 17.50 -5.44
N LYS A 143 -30.65 16.81 -6.55
CA LYS A 143 -30.63 17.47 -7.87
C LYS A 143 -32.03 17.93 -8.22
N GLU A 144 -32.18 19.19 -8.61
CA GLU A 144 -33.46 19.76 -9.08
C GLU A 144 -34.06 18.94 -10.22
N SER A 145 -35.36 18.81 -10.26
CA SER A 145 -36.11 18.03 -11.25
C SER A 145 -35.78 16.55 -11.30
N SER A 146 -35.08 16.00 -10.29
CA SER A 146 -34.86 14.57 -10.14
C SER A 146 -36.07 13.86 -9.53
N PRO A 147 -36.23 12.55 -9.73
CA PRO A 147 -37.29 11.78 -9.03
C PRO A 147 -37.25 11.95 -7.51
N ALA A 148 -36.08 12.06 -6.92
CA ALA A 148 -35.91 12.31 -5.48
C ALA A 148 -36.48 13.69 -5.06
N SER A 149 -36.22 14.74 -5.86
CA SER A 149 -36.76 16.06 -5.64
C SER A 149 -38.31 16.09 -5.77
N VAL A 150 -38.85 15.38 -6.78
CA VAL A 150 -40.28 15.26 -7.00
C VAL A 150 -40.96 14.47 -5.86
N ALA A 151 -40.27 13.47 -5.32
CA ALA A 151 -40.72 12.70 -4.16
C ALA A 151 -40.65 13.48 -2.82
N GLY A 152 -40.06 14.69 -2.81
CA GLY A 152 -39.98 15.54 -1.64
C GLY A 152 -38.76 15.33 -0.75
N LEU A 153 -37.76 14.54 -1.17
CA LEU A 153 -36.49 14.39 -0.45
C LEU A 153 -35.75 15.73 -0.38
N GLN A 154 -35.23 16.05 0.81
CA GLN A 154 -34.51 17.28 1.08
C GLN A 154 -33.07 17.00 1.53
N THR A 155 -32.21 17.99 1.35
CA THR A 155 -30.85 17.97 1.93
C THR A 155 -30.93 17.90 3.44
N GLY A 156 -30.20 16.95 4.02
CA GLY A 156 -30.20 16.69 5.46
C GLY A 156 -31.13 15.55 5.90
N ASP A 157 -32.03 15.07 5.04
CA ASP A 157 -32.81 13.87 5.33
C ASP A 157 -31.94 12.65 5.55
N GLN A 158 -32.27 11.80 6.48
CA GLN A 158 -31.64 10.53 6.69
C GLN A 158 -32.55 9.39 6.25
N ILE A 159 -32.10 8.65 5.24
CA ILE A 159 -32.82 7.46 4.78
C ILE A 159 -32.54 6.31 5.74
N ILE A 160 -33.57 5.85 6.43
CA ILE A 160 -33.45 4.79 7.45
C ILE A 160 -33.93 3.42 6.95
N ALA A 161 -34.79 3.42 5.92
CA ALA A 161 -35.33 2.20 5.33
C ALA A 161 -35.70 2.42 3.86
N ILE A 162 -35.78 1.33 3.08
CA ILE A 162 -36.37 1.28 1.73
C ILE A 162 -37.33 0.08 1.67
N ASN A 163 -38.57 0.34 1.30
CA ASN A 163 -39.65 -0.67 1.28
C ASN A 163 -39.71 -1.46 2.59
N GLY A 164 -39.59 -0.75 3.73
CA GLY A 164 -39.60 -1.32 5.07
C GLY A 164 -38.34 -2.11 5.48
N LYS A 165 -37.31 -2.20 4.62
CA LYS A 165 -36.04 -2.82 4.95
C LYS A 165 -35.06 -1.76 5.50
N PRO A 166 -34.49 -1.94 6.71
CA PRO A 166 -33.57 -0.99 7.29
C PRO A 166 -32.31 -0.82 6.41
N ILE A 167 -31.85 0.41 6.25
CA ILE A 167 -30.64 0.79 5.53
C ILE A 167 -29.72 1.55 6.50
N ARG A 168 -28.46 1.15 6.56
CA ARG A 168 -27.45 1.78 7.44
C ARG A 168 -26.39 2.55 6.68
N PHE A 169 -26.06 2.10 5.45
CA PHE A 169 -24.96 2.60 4.68
C PHE A 169 -25.41 2.98 3.26
N TRP A 170 -24.70 3.94 2.68
CA TRP A 170 -25.01 4.46 1.34
C TRP A 170 -24.96 3.41 0.23
N ASP A 171 -24.01 2.48 0.32
CA ASP A 171 -23.87 1.38 -0.64
C ASP A 171 -25.05 0.41 -0.62
N GLU A 172 -25.68 0.18 0.53
CA GLU A 172 -26.92 -0.61 0.62
C GLU A 172 -28.07 0.10 -0.10
N LEU A 173 -28.19 1.42 0.10
CA LEU A 173 -29.16 2.28 -0.58
C LEU A 173 -28.93 2.23 -2.08
N GLN A 174 -27.68 2.52 -2.52
CA GLN A 174 -27.29 2.51 -3.93
C GLN A 174 -27.61 1.18 -4.60
N LYS A 175 -27.30 0.06 -3.94
CA LYS A 175 -27.56 -1.29 -4.43
C LYS A 175 -29.06 -1.55 -4.59
N GLN A 176 -29.90 -1.14 -3.63
CA GLN A 176 -31.35 -1.30 -3.71
C GLN A 176 -31.95 -0.49 -4.87
N VAL A 177 -31.56 0.77 -5.00
CA VAL A 177 -32.00 1.63 -6.11
C VAL A 177 -31.56 1.09 -7.46
N TYR A 178 -30.29 0.67 -7.59
CA TYR A 178 -29.74 0.15 -8.83
C TYR A 178 -30.44 -1.15 -9.33
N HIS A 179 -30.89 -2.00 -8.40
CA HIS A 179 -31.60 -3.24 -8.74
C HIS A 179 -33.13 -3.06 -8.90
N SER A 180 -33.63 -1.83 -8.87
CA SER A 180 -35.06 -1.53 -8.97
C SER A 180 -35.39 -0.51 -10.08
N PRO A 181 -34.92 -0.71 -11.33
CA PRO A 181 -35.20 0.23 -12.40
C PRO A 181 -36.71 0.25 -12.70
N GLY A 182 -37.29 1.48 -12.78
CA GLY A 182 -38.72 1.66 -13.10
C GLY A 182 -39.70 1.23 -12.03
N LYS A 183 -39.25 0.89 -10.82
CA LYS A 183 -40.10 0.56 -9.69
C LYS A 183 -40.22 1.75 -8.76
N GLU A 184 -41.40 1.89 -8.12
CA GLU A 184 -41.58 2.80 -6.99
C GLU A 184 -40.84 2.21 -5.77
N LEU A 185 -40.14 3.07 -5.06
CA LEU A 185 -39.44 2.74 -3.82
C LEU A 185 -39.97 3.65 -2.72
N ASP A 186 -40.37 3.08 -1.60
CA ASP A 186 -40.82 3.76 -0.40
C ASP A 186 -39.60 3.99 0.51
N PHE A 187 -39.34 5.28 0.84
CA PHE A 187 -38.19 5.73 1.64
C PHE A 187 -38.63 6.18 3.02
#